data_1320543bbbdf9dd9b5523fb617120693
#
_entry.id   1320543bbbdf9dd9b5523fb617120693
#
_cell.length_a   1.000
_cell.length_b   1.000
_cell.length_c   1.000
_cell.angle_alpha   90.00
_cell.angle_beta   90.00
_cell.angle_gamma   90.00
#
_symmetry.space_group_name_H-M   'P 1'
#
loop_
_entity.id
_entity.type
_entity.pdbx_description
1 polymer ?
#
loop_
_entity_poly.entity_id
_entity_poly.type
_entity_poly.pdbx_seq_one_letter_code
_entity_poly.pdbx_strand_id
1 'polypeptide(L)'
;MKESTLFYPGDEATHSSNSALRHGRNEGRKALMLAIDPGVSQCIGEALDRCGLEPVLLSTVAELRSCIRKSGISVLVCEEVLLDGNYKEVLRVSRAAGGHIPVVVFSRLADWDQYMEAVRLGAFDCLRYPFRTGELRWVVNRALQERSAEYPREKER
;
A
#
# COMPACT_ATOMS: atom_id res chain seq x y z
N MET A 1 -17.46 -30.12 -22.97
CA MET A 1 -16.72 -28.87 -22.72
C MET A 1 -16.00 -29.00 -21.40
N LYS A 2 -14.71 -29.09 -21.45
CA LYS A 2 -13.93 -29.10 -20.21
C LYS A 2 -13.71 -27.64 -19.83
N GLU A 3 -14.38 -27.20 -18.79
CA GLU A 3 -13.98 -26.00 -18.11
C GLU A 3 -12.57 -26.22 -17.60
N SER A 4 -11.60 -25.56 -18.20
CA SER A 4 -10.29 -25.48 -17.63
C SER A 4 -10.41 -24.62 -16.39
N THR A 5 -10.70 -25.27 -15.28
CA THR A 5 -10.46 -24.68 -13.98
C THR A 5 -8.98 -24.38 -13.96
N LEU A 6 -8.61 -23.13 -14.05
CA LEU A 6 -7.28 -22.67 -13.76
C LEU A 6 -7.03 -22.95 -12.27
N PHE A 7 -6.57 -24.16 -12.04
CA PHE A 7 -6.08 -24.55 -10.74
C PHE A 7 -4.71 -23.86 -10.58
N TYR A 8 -4.65 -22.86 -9.74
CA TYR A 8 -3.39 -22.35 -9.25
C TYR A 8 -2.93 -23.29 -8.14
N PRO A 9 -2.01 -24.22 -8.40
CA PRO A 9 -1.50 -25.07 -7.34
C PRO A 9 -0.64 -24.18 -6.43
N GLY A 10 -1.13 -23.90 -5.27
CA GLY A 10 -0.33 -23.17 -4.30
C GLY A 10 -1.08 -22.39 -3.23
N ASP A 11 -2.40 -22.24 -3.39
CA ASP A 11 -3.12 -21.39 -2.43
C ASP A 11 -3.46 -22.06 -1.10
N GLU A 12 -3.47 -23.38 -1.04
CA GLU A 12 -3.92 -24.06 0.18
C GLU A 12 -2.79 -24.59 1.08
N ALA A 13 -1.63 -24.88 0.54
CA ALA A 13 -0.59 -25.58 1.31
C ALA A 13 0.44 -24.68 2.00
N THR A 14 0.40 -23.38 1.77
CA THR A 14 1.50 -22.49 2.17
C THR A 14 1.16 -21.48 3.24
N HIS A 15 -0.10 -21.46 3.71
CA HIS A 15 -0.54 -20.42 4.64
C HIS A 15 0.07 -20.52 6.04
N SER A 16 0.41 -21.71 6.53
CA SER A 16 0.91 -21.84 7.89
C SER A 16 2.43 -21.86 8.02
N SER A 17 3.12 -22.34 7.00
CA SER A 17 4.59 -22.44 7.08
C SER A 17 5.32 -21.21 6.54
N ASN A 18 4.69 -20.45 5.66
CA ASN A 18 5.29 -19.25 5.10
C ASN A 18 5.15 -18.00 5.99
N SER A 19 4.16 -17.96 6.87
CA SER A 19 3.99 -16.82 7.77
C SER A 19 5.14 -16.72 8.80
N ALA A 20 5.59 -17.85 9.31
CA ALA A 20 6.71 -17.88 10.25
C ALA A 20 8.06 -17.52 9.62
N LEU A 21 8.28 -17.92 8.36
CA LEU A 21 9.50 -17.59 7.62
C LEU A 21 9.51 -16.14 7.13
N ARG A 22 8.34 -15.55 6.90
CA ARG A 22 8.21 -14.15 6.50
C ARG A 22 8.41 -13.18 7.64
N HIS A 23 8.07 -13.56 8.87
CA HIS A 23 8.28 -12.73 10.05
C HIS A 23 9.75 -12.37 10.27
N GLY A 24 10.66 -13.27 9.96
CA GLY A 24 12.10 -13.02 10.11
C GLY A 24 12.74 -12.14 9.05
N ARG A 25 12.04 -11.93 7.90
CA ARG A 25 12.57 -11.11 6.79
C ARG A 25 12.00 -9.70 6.72
N ASN A 26 10.90 -9.46 7.40
CA ASN A 26 10.12 -8.23 7.31
C ASN A 26 10.09 -7.41 8.58
N GLU A 27 10.92 -7.74 9.55
CA GLU A 27 11.08 -6.89 10.72
C GLU A 27 11.50 -5.49 10.25
N GLY A 28 10.60 -4.54 10.37
CA GLY A 28 10.81 -3.15 10.03
C GLY A 28 10.20 -2.66 8.70
N ARG A 29 9.55 -3.51 7.92
CA ARG A 29 8.86 -3.07 6.71
C ARG A 29 7.36 -2.97 6.93
N LYS A 30 6.89 -1.76 7.17
CA LYS A 30 5.48 -1.46 7.40
C LYS A 30 4.87 -0.77 6.20
N ALA A 31 3.60 -1.08 5.95
CA ALA A 31 2.76 -0.34 5.01
C ALA A 31 1.64 0.32 5.80
N LEU A 32 1.53 1.62 5.69
CA LEU A 32 0.40 2.35 6.27
C LEU A 32 -0.78 2.28 5.32
N MET A 33 -1.95 1.95 5.83
CA MET A 33 -3.19 1.98 5.06
C MET A 33 -4.22 2.85 5.75
N LEU A 34 -4.74 3.81 5.02
CA LEU A 34 -5.79 4.72 5.48
C LEU A 34 -7.07 4.38 4.74
N ALA A 35 -8.00 3.75 5.44
CA ALA A 35 -9.28 3.36 4.90
C ALA A 35 -10.33 3.38 6.00
N ILE A 36 -11.56 3.72 5.62
CA ILE A 36 -12.69 3.82 6.54
C ILE A 36 -13.50 2.52 6.54
N ASP A 37 -13.71 1.93 5.37
CA ASP A 37 -14.52 0.73 5.21
C ASP A 37 -13.73 -0.52 5.63
N PRO A 38 -14.27 -1.34 6.57
CA PRO A 38 -13.59 -2.55 7.03
C PRO A 38 -13.35 -3.59 5.93
N GLY A 39 -14.25 -3.73 4.97
CA GLY A 39 -14.08 -4.67 3.85
C GLY A 39 -12.94 -4.23 2.92
N VAL A 40 -12.82 -2.95 2.67
CA VAL A 40 -11.71 -2.36 1.90
C VAL A 40 -10.39 -2.54 2.67
N SER A 41 -10.38 -2.25 3.95
CA SER A 41 -9.20 -2.41 4.81
C SER A 41 -8.69 -3.84 4.79
N GLN A 42 -9.59 -4.82 4.84
CA GLN A 42 -9.21 -6.23 4.78
C GLN A 42 -8.57 -6.58 3.45
N CYS A 43 -9.17 -6.16 2.35
CA CYS A 43 -8.64 -6.40 0.99
C CYS A 43 -7.23 -5.81 0.83
N ILE A 44 -7.04 -4.58 1.27
CA ILE A 44 -5.74 -3.90 1.23
C ILE A 44 -4.73 -4.61 2.13
N GLY A 45 -5.12 -4.96 3.34
CA GLY A 45 -4.26 -5.64 4.30
C GLY A 45 -3.74 -6.97 3.77
N GLU A 46 -4.60 -7.77 3.14
CA GLU A 46 -4.23 -9.03 2.51
C GLU A 46 -3.23 -8.82 1.36
N ALA A 47 -3.46 -7.82 0.53
CA ALA A 47 -2.54 -7.49 -0.56
C ALA A 47 -1.17 -7.07 -0.06
N LEU A 48 -1.12 -6.24 0.97
CA LEU A 48 0.13 -5.77 1.57
C LEU A 48 0.89 -6.90 2.27
N ASP A 49 0.19 -7.76 2.97
CA ASP A 49 0.79 -8.94 3.60
C ASP A 49 1.44 -9.85 2.56
N ARG A 50 0.78 -10.07 1.43
CA ARG A 50 1.34 -10.84 0.31
C ARG A 50 2.55 -10.17 -0.36
N CYS A 51 2.69 -8.86 -0.22
CA CYS A 51 3.90 -8.14 -0.64
C CYS A 51 5.04 -8.24 0.38
N GLY A 52 4.82 -8.93 1.49
CA GLY A 52 5.80 -9.06 2.56
C GLY A 52 5.88 -7.83 3.46
N LEU A 53 4.82 -7.05 3.55
CA LEU A 53 4.73 -5.87 4.38
C LEU A 53 3.81 -6.11 5.57
N GLU A 54 4.08 -5.47 6.69
CA GLU A 54 3.19 -5.45 7.84
C GLU A 54 2.19 -4.31 7.67
N PRO A 55 0.89 -4.60 7.45
CA PRO A 55 -0.11 -3.57 7.29
C PRO A 55 -0.47 -2.93 8.64
N VAL A 56 -0.51 -1.61 8.66
CA VAL A 56 -0.94 -0.82 9.81
C VAL A 56 -2.12 0.04 9.39
N LEU A 57 -3.29 -0.22 9.95
CA LEU A 57 -4.51 0.51 9.64
C LEU A 57 -4.58 1.81 10.43
N LEU A 58 -4.81 2.89 9.71
CA LEU A 58 -5.13 4.21 10.25
C LEU A 58 -6.46 4.67 9.67
N SER A 59 -7.19 5.45 10.43
CA SER A 59 -8.51 5.97 10.01
C SER A 59 -8.48 7.47 9.71
N THR A 60 -7.47 8.17 10.21
CA THR A 60 -7.40 9.65 10.15
C THR A 60 -6.04 10.15 9.71
N VAL A 61 -6.02 11.36 9.17
CA VAL A 61 -4.78 12.08 8.85
C VAL A 61 -4.01 12.42 10.13
N ALA A 62 -4.71 12.68 11.23
CA ALA A 62 -4.08 12.94 12.52
C ALA A 62 -3.23 11.75 13.00
N GLU A 63 -3.77 10.54 12.88
CA GLU A 63 -3.02 9.32 13.18
C GLU A 63 -1.79 9.17 12.26
N LEU A 64 -1.95 9.49 10.98
CA LEU A 64 -0.84 9.47 10.03
C LEU A 64 0.29 10.40 10.46
N ARG A 65 -0.02 11.62 10.87
CA ARG A 65 0.99 12.58 11.36
C ARG A 65 1.80 12.04 12.53
N SER A 66 1.14 11.27 13.40
CA SER A 66 1.80 10.65 14.56
C SER A 66 2.70 9.47 14.18
N CYS A 67 2.37 8.77 13.09
CA CYS A 67 3.05 7.53 12.70
C CYS A 67 4.10 7.71 11.61
N ILE A 68 3.96 8.70 10.73
CA ILE A 68 4.74 8.79 9.49
C ILE A 68 6.24 8.97 9.71
N ARG A 69 6.64 9.51 10.83
CA ARG A 69 8.06 9.72 11.17
C ARG A 69 8.74 8.51 11.76
N LYS A 70 7.97 7.46 12.05
CA LYS A 70 8.53 6.19 12.52
C LYS A 70 9.30 5.51 11.39
N SER A 71 10.39 4.88 11.72
CA SER A 71 11.20 4.15 10.75
C SER A 71 10.49 2.91 10.22
N GLY A 72 10.87 2.46 9.05
CA GLY A 72 10.41 1.21 8.48
C GLY A 72 9.15 1.29 7.63
N ILE A 73 8.60 2.48 7.37
CA ILE A 73 7.45 2.66 6.49
C ILE A 73 7.91 2.64 5.03
N SER A 74 7.39 1.69 4.26
CA SER A 74 7.82 1.45 2.88
C SER A 74 6.84 1.98 1.84
N VAL A 75 5.55 1.97 2.16
CA VAL A 75 4.50 2.43 1.26
C VAL A 75 3.30 2.89 2.07
N LEU A 76 2.51 3.76 1.47
CA LEU A 76 1.26 4.24 2.02
C LEU A 76 0.15 4.04 1.00
N VAL A 77 -0.94 3.42 1.42
CA VAL A 77 -2.14 3.22 0.60
C VAL A 77 -3.28 3.99 1.25
N CYS A 78 -3.91 4.88 0.52
CA CYS A 78 -4.91 5.74 1.12
C CYS A 78 -6.18 5.87 0.27
N GLU A 79 -7.31 5.88 0.96
CA GLU A 79 -8.60 6.21 0.39
C GLU A 79 -8.66 7.71 0.04
N GLU A 80 -9.40 8.04 -1.01
CA GLU A 80 -9.56 9.43 -1.46
C GLU A 80 -10.08 10.35 -0.37
N VAL A 81 -11.11 9.90 0.38
CA VAL A 81 -11.74 10.65 1.46
C VAL A 81 -11.56 9.92 2.76
N LEU A 82 -11.14 10.62 3.79
CA LEU A 82 -10.95 10.15 5.14
C LEU A 82 -11.88 10.88 6.11
N LEU A 83 -11.92 10.47 7.37
CA LEU A 83 -12.79 11.07 8.37
C LEU A 83 -12.46 12.54 8.65
N ASP A 84 -11.19 12.92 8.58
CA ASP A 84 -10.69 14.25 8.92
C ASP A 84 -9.97 14.95 7.77
N GLY A 85 -10.12 14.46 6.55
CA GLY A 85 -9.47 15.06 5.39
C GLY A 85 -9.57 14.19 4.15
N ASN A 86 -8.59 14.35 3.26
CA ASN A 86 -8.55 13.63 2.00
C ASN A 86 -7.10 13.28 1.60
N TYR A 87 -6.97 12.59 0.48
CA TYR A 87 -5.67 12.15 -0.02
C TYR A 87 -4.67 13.29 -0.26
N LYS A 88 -5.14 14.50 -0.55
CA LYS A 88 -4.26 15.66 -0.78
C LYS A 88 -3.49 16.03 0.48
N GLU A 89 -4.15 15.94 1.63
CA GLU A 89 -3.49 16.14 2.92
C GLU A 89 -2.52 15.03 3.25
N VAL A 90 -2.86 13.79 2.93
CA VAL A 90 -1.97 12.64 3.07
C VAL A 90 -0.68 12.85 2.27
N LEU A 91 -0.80 13.31 1.02
CA LEU A 91 0.37 13.63 0.18
C LEU A 91 1.23 14.75 0.79
N ARG A 92 0.60 15.79 1.34
CA ARG A 92 1.34 16.87 2.02
C ARG A 92 2.08 16.37 3.25
N VAL A 93 1.42 15.57 4.08
CA VAL A 93 2.02 14.99 5.30
C VAL A 93 3.19 14.08 4.95
N SER A 94 3.02 13.24 3.95
CA SER A 94 4.07 12.34 3.46
C SER A 94 5.29 13.13 2.95
N ARG A 95 5.06 14.17 2.17
CA ARG A 95 6.13 15.04 1.65
C ARG A 95 6.86 15.77 2.76
N ALA A 96 6.12 16.33 3.72
CA ALA A 96 6.70 17.06 4.84
C ALA A 96 7.53 16.16 5.78
N ALA A 97 7.27 14.88 5.81
CA ALA A 97 8.05 13.92 6.59
C ALA A 97 9.43 13.63 5.98
N GLY A 98 9.71 14.11 4.76
CA GLY A 98 11.02 14.02 4.12
C GLY A 98 11.45 12.63 3.68
N GLY A 99 10.61 11.64 3.85
CA GLY A 99 10.97 10.25 3.59
C GLY A 99 10.35 9.73 2.29
N HIS A 100 10.51 10.23 1.19
CA HIS A 100 10.11 9.72 -0.15
C HIS A 100 9.26 8.43 -0.17
N ILE A 101 8.22 8.40 0.69
CA ILE A 101 7.32 7.26 0.82
C ILE A 101 6.32 7.31 -0.33
N PRO A 102 6.26 6.28 -1.19
CA PRO A 102 5.29 6.26 -2.27
C PRO A 102 3.87 6.15 -1.70
N VAL A 103 2.96 6.93 -2.25
CA VAL A 103 1.56 6.96 -1.85
C VAL A 103 0.69 6.45 -3.00
N VAL A 104 -0.04 5.39 -2.75
CA VAL A 104 -1.04 4.84 -3.68
C VAL A 104 -2.42 5.29 -3.20
N VAL A 105 -3.13 6.00 -4.05
CA VAL A 105 -4.48 6.50 -3.75
C VAL A 105 -5.51 5.57 -4.39
N PHE A 106 -6.61 5.30 -3.72
CA PHE A 106 -7.73 4.62 -4.34
C PHE A 106 -9.03 5.41 -4.15
N SER A 107 -9.89 5.33 -5.17
CA SER A 107 -11.13 6.07 -5.23
C SER A 107 -12.21 5.27 -5.95
N ARG A 108 -13.46 5.41 -5.52
CA ARG A 108 -14.62 4.80 -6.20
C ARG A 108 -15.02 5.54 -7.47
N LEU A 109 -14.64 6.81 -7.56
CA LEU A 109 -15.01 7.72 -8.64
C LEU A 109 -13.83 8.11 -9.53
N ALA A 110 -12.73 7.36 -9.47
CA ALA A 110 -11.53 7.71 -10.22
C ALA A 110 -11.82 7.77 -11.72
N ASP A 111 -11.98 8.98 -12.23
CA ASP A 111 -11.94 9.28 -13.65
C ASP A 111 -10.51 9.72 -14.04
N TRP A 112 -10.33 10.01 -15.32
CA TRP A 112 -9.03 10.40 -15.85
C TRP A 112 -8.50 11.70 -15.22
N ASP A 113 -9.38 12.68 -15.04
CA ASP A 113 -8.99 13.98 -14.47
C ASP A 113 -8.52 13.84 -13.03
N GLN A 114 -9.23 13.03 -12.25
CA GLN A 114 -8.87 12.74 -10.87
C GLN A 114 -7.56 11.96 -10.79
N TYR A 115 -7.36 10.99 -11.68
CA TYR A 115 -6.11 10.25 -11.78
C TYR A 115 -4.93 11.20 -12.05
N MET A 116 -5.08 12.06 -13.05
CA MET A 116 -4.05 13.02 -13.42
C MET A 116 -3.78 14.03 -12.30
N GLU A 117 -4.80 14.46 -11.59
CA GLU A 117 -4.64 15.35 -10.44
C GLU A 117 -3.85 14.67 -9.31
N ALA A 118 -4.20 13.45 -8.96
CA ALA A 118 -3.50 12.70 -7.91
C ALA A 118 -2.01 12.51 -8.24
N VAL A 119 -1.70 12.07 -9.44
CA VAL A 119 -0.32 11.89 -9.90
C VAL A 119 0.45 13.22 -9.93
N ARG A 120 -0.19 14.28 -10.40
CA ARG A 120 0.42 15.63 -10.44
C ARG A 120 0.73 16.14 -9.03
N LEU A 121 -0.08 15.81 -8.06
CA LEU A 121 0.13 16.18 -6.66
C LEU A 121 1.16 15.30 -5.94
N GLY A 122 1.66 14.26 -6.60
CA GLY A 122 2.74 13.44 -6.09
C GLY A 122 2.35 12.02 -5.69
N ALA A 123 1.13 11.57 -5.99
CA ALA A 123 0.76 10.17 -5.81
C ALA A 123 1.59 9.27 -6.75
N PHE A 124 1.99 8.13 -6.25
CA PHE A 124 2.68 7.13 -7.07
C PHE A 124 1.75 6.55 -8.13
N ASP A 125 0.53 6.20 -7.72
CA ASP A 125 -0.51 5.74 -8.61
C ASP A 125 -1.89 5.97 -7.98
N CYS A 126 -2.92 5.87 -8.79
CA CYS A 126 -4.31 6.00 -8.35
C CYS A 126 -5.11 4.82 -8.90
N LEU A 127 -5.70 4.04 -8.01
CA LEU A 127 -6.50 2.87 -8.35
C LEU A 127 -7.98 3.16 -8.22
N ARG A 128 -8.77 2.61 -9.12
CA ARG A 128 -10.21 2.65 -9.02
C ARG A 128 -10.71 1.48 -8.17
N TYR A 129 -11.48 1.76 -7.14
CA TYR A 129 -12.17 0.74 -6.35
C TYR A 129 -13.54 0.43 -6.96
N PRO A 130 -13.98 -0.82 -7.05
CA PRO A 130 -13.29 -2.01 -6.57
C PRO A 130 -12.11 -2.44 -7.46
N PHE A 131 -11.02 -2.81 -6.84
CA PHE A 131 -9.85 -3.35 -7.53
C PHE A 131 -9.59 -4.79 -7.05
N ARG A 132 -8.89 -5.55 -7.87
CA ARG A 132 -8.43 -6.90 -7.49
C ARG A 132 -7.20 -6.81 -6.61
N THR A 133 -7.07 -7.75 -5.69
CA THR A 133 -5.88 -7.85 -4.82
C THR A 133 -4.59 -7.87 -5.64
N GLY A 134 -4.58 -8.55 -6.78
CA GLY A 134 -3.45 -8.60 -7.69
C GLY A 134 -3.06 -7.26 -8.31
N GLU A 135 -4.04 -6.40 -8.60
CA GLU A 135 -3.76 -5.05 -9.11
C GLU A 135 -3.03 -4.20 -8.06
N LEU A 136 -3.51 -4.22 -6.84
CA LEU A 136 -2.86 -3.50 -5.74
C LEU A 136 -1.46 -4.03 -5.47
N ARG A 137 -1.30 -5.35 -5.44
CA ARG A 137 0.01 -5.99 -5.26
C ARG A 137 1.00 -5.55 -6.34
N TRP A 138 0.57 -5.52 -7.58
CA TRP A 138 1.41 -5.11 -8.70
C TRP A 138 1.88 -3.66 -8.56
N VAL A 139 0.96 -2.75 -8.21
CA VAL A 139 1.28 -1.34 -7.99
C VAL A 139 2.21 -1.16 -6.81
N VAL A 140 1.94 -1.83 -5.70
CA VAL A 140 2.79 -1.77 -4.49
C VAL A 140 4.18 -2.31 -4.78
N ASN A 141 4.31 -3.42 -5.49
CA ASN A 141 5.61 -3.97 -5.85
C ASN A 141 6.40 -3.01 -6.75
N ARG A 142 5.75 -2.35 -7.69
CA ARG A 142 6.39 -1.30 -8.50
C ARG A 142 6.89 -0.14 -7.63
N ALA A 143 6.06 0.32 -6.70
CA ALA A 143 6.43 1.40 -5.78
C ALA A 143 7.65 1.04 -4.94
N LEU A 144 7.72 -0.17 -4.43
CA LEU A 144 8.86 -0.66 -3.66
C LEU A 144 10.13 -0.77 -4.51
N GLN A 145 10.00 -1.20 -5.76
CA GLN A 145 11.13 -1.33 -6.69
C GLN A 145 11.69 0.04 -7.07
N GLU A 146 10.84 1.00 -7.44
CA GLU A 146 11.26 2.34 -7.82
C GLU A 146 11.92 3.06 -6.65
N ARG A 147 11.36 2.94 -5.45
CA ARG A 147 11.97 3.50 -4.24
C ARG A 147 13.36 2.93 -3.97
N SER A 148 13.55 1.64 -4.17
CA SER A 148 14.84 0.98 -3.97
C SER A 148 15.87 1.41 -5.00
N ALA A 149 15.47 1.76 -6.21
CA ALA A 149 16.34 2.24 -7.27
C ALA A 149 16.76 3.70 -7.05
N GLU A 150 15.84 4.54 -6.59
CA GLU A 150 16.11 5.97 -6.32
C GLU A 150 16.90 6.17 -5.02
N TYR A 151 16.64 5.33 -4.04
CA TYR A 151 17.26 5.39 -2.72
C TYR A 151 17.82 4.02 -2.36
N PRO A 152 18.95 3.62 -2.98
CA PRO A 152 19.61 2.39 -2.59
C PRO A 152 19.95 2.49 -1.10
N ARG A 153 19.51 1.49 -0.34
CA ARG A 153 19.91 1.40 1.06
C ARG A 153 21.42 1.40 1.10
N GLU A 154 21.98 2.37 1.80
CA GLU A 154 23.39 2.28 2.13
C GLU A 154 23.60 0.94 2.81
N LYS A 155 24.41 0.09 2.19
CA LYS A 155 24.83 -1.14 2.84
C LYS A 155 25.59 -0.70 4.07
N GLU A 156 25.01 -0.92 5.22
CA GLU A 156 25.75 -0.78 6.48
C GLU A 156 26.98 -1.67 6.38
N ARG A 157 28.12 -1.03 6.41
CA ARG A 157 29.40 -1.73 6.50
C ARG A 157 29.66 -2.17 7.93
#